data_fd27bf889142f200273834f3ddbd1436
#
_entry.id   fd27bf889142f200273834f3ddbd1436
#
_cell.length_a   1.000
_cell.length_b   1.000
_cell.length_c   1.000
_cell.angle_alpha   90.00
_cell.angle_beta   90.00
_cell.angle_gamma   90.00
#
_symmetry.space_group_name_H-M   'P 1'
#
loop_
_entity.id
_entity.type
_entity.pdbx_description
1 polymer ?
#
loop_
_entity_poly.entity_id
_entity_poly.type
_entity_poly.pdbx_seq_one_letter_code
_entity_poly.pdbx_strand_id
1 'polypeptide(L)'
;MNAEISGFRRFIHWGPITALSIIKCITLTTLYMNSMWWPPNESFAGFAHQALFLMLSTLATFNYVMATLTGPGLLPRQWQPKEPKDTEHLQYCKTCDGYKAPRSHHCRKCNRCVKKMDHHCPWINHCVGWANHAYFSYFLLFSILGSMQATVILCGSFYRGIYRYYYLTHGLVHLASVQFTVVSIILCITGMGLAIGVVIGLGMLLFIQLKTIVANQTGIEIWIVEKAQYRRYANGEEVDSFIYPYDLGWRLNLKQVFNDECQKLGDGIEWPVAQGCDQYTLTREQLAQKEEKRARTRTYKCHSPVTGRWLPVCSQGWSVCMGAPCTDEPRIRLQPGDIIKVTRFRKHWLFGERELTKQELRGDKKHQRRGHTRGWFPRQSAVELIEVHECGGDPGSDNLTENGTCNGGHAQLKQQQRNGHAKKYM
;
A
#
# COMPACT_ATOMS: atom_id res chain seq x y z
N MET A 1 22.83 11.11 -0.72
CA MET A 1 22.61 10.90 -2.18
C MET A 1 22.32 9.42 -2.39
N ASN A 2 21.05 9.00 -2.27
CA ASN A 2 20.68 7.61 -2.58
C ASN A 2 20.52 7.54 -4.11
N ALA A 3 21.49 6.89 -4.78
CA ALA A 3 21.43 6.60 -6.20
C ALA A 3 20.12 5.86 -6.49
N GLU A 4 19.41 6.25 -7.54
CA GLU A 4 18.31 5.46 -8.07
C GLU A 4 18.84 4.05 -8.33
N ILE A 5 18.20 3.06 -7.72
CA ILE A 5 18.59 1.67 -7.94
C ILE A 5 18.47 1.43 -9.44
N SER A 6 19.58 1.13 -10.13
CA SER A 6 19.57 0.84 -11.56
C SER A 6 18.58 -0.29 -11.87
N GLY A 7 17.93 -0.26 -13.05
CA GLY A 7 16.83 -1.17 -13.36
C GLY A 7 17.11 -2.64 -13.02
N PHE A 8 18.31 -3.15 -13.38
CA PHE A 8 18.70 -4.54 -13.10
C PHE A 8 18.93 -4.85 -11.62
N ARG A 9 19.44 -3.90 -10.83
CA ARG A 9 19.63 -4.11 -9.37
C ARG A 9 18.31 -4.29 -8.62
N ARG A 10 17.16 -3.92 -9.20
CA ARG A 10 15.84 -4.17 -8.61
C ARG A 10 15.52 -5.66 -8.52
N PHE A 11 16.05 -6.47 -9.45
CA PHE A 11 15.88 -7.93 -9.41
C PHE A 11 16.68 -8.60 -8.28
N ILE A 12 17.70 -7.93 -7.73
CA ILE A 12 18.47 -8.42 -6.59
C ILE A 12 17.75 -8.04 -5.28
N HIS A 13 16.53 -8.54 -5.14
CA HIS A 13 15.70 -8.34 -3.93
C HIS A 13 14.83 -9.58 -3.75
N TRP A 14 14.50 -9.92 -2.52
CA TRP A 14 13.73 -11.13 -2.22
C TRP A 14 12.42 -11.23 -3.04
N GLY A 15 11.69 -10.13 -3.21
CA GLY A 15 10.42 -10.13 -3.93
C GLY A 15 10.55 -10.56 -5.38
N PRO A 16 11.35 -9.88 -6.23
CA PRO A 16 11.58 -10.30 -7.61
C PRO A 16 12.18 -11.71 -7.75
N ILE A 17 13.13 -12.07 -6.90
CA ILE A 17 13.71 -13.43 -6.91
C ILE A 17 12.62 -14.46 -6.67
N THR A 18 11.80 -14.28 -5.62
CA THR A 18 10.72 -15.21 -5.30
C THR A 18 9.67 -15.27 -6.41
N ALA A 19 9.24 -14.12 -6.96
CA ALA A 19 8.26 -14.09 -8.04
C ALA A 19 8.73 -14.85 -9.28
N LEU A 20 9.96 -14.60 -9.73
CA LEU A 20 10.55 -15.31 -10.88
C LEU A 20 10.74 -16.81 -10.57
N SER A 21 11.14 -17.17 -9.35
CA SER A 21 11.28 -18.57 -8.94
C SER A 21 9.93 -19.30 -8.98
N ILE A 22 8.85 -18.68 -8.54
CA ILE A 22 7.48 -19.25 -8.60
C ILE A 22 7.07 -19.46 -10.08
N ILE A 23 7.23 -18.44 -10.94
CA ILE A 23 6.91 -18.54 -12.36
C ILE A 23 7.68 -19.71 -13.00
N LYS A 24 8.99 -19.79 -12.77
CA LYS A 24 9.84 -20.85 -13.34
C LYS A 24 9.52 -22.22 -12.77
N CYS A 25 9.27 -22.32 -11.47
CA CYS A 25 8.89 -23.59 -10.83
C CYS A 25 7.59 -24.14 -11.44
N ILE A 26 6.53 -23.33 -11.53
CA ILE A 26 5.26 -23.73 -12.15
C ILE A 26 5.49 -24.13 -13.62
N THR A 27 6.22 -23.30 -14.38
CA THR A 27 6.46 -23.55 -15.81
C THR A 27 7.20 -24.87 -16.04
N LEU A 28 8.34 -25.07 -15.38
CA LEU A 28 9.18 -26.25 -15.59
C LEU A 28 8.49 -27.53 -15.09
N THR A 29 7.83 -27.46 -13.95
CA THR A 29 7.09 -28.60 -13.40
C THR A 29 5.93 -28.98 -14.32
N THR A 30 5.18 -28.02 -14.83
CA THR A 30 4.06 -28.29 -15.76
C THR A 30 4.55 -28.92 -17.05
N LEU A 31 5.63 -28.40 -17.66
CA LEU A 31 6.21 -28.97 -18.86
C LEU A 31 6.71 -30.41 -18.63
N TYR A 32 7.40 -30.62 -17.52
CA TYR A 32 7.90 -31.95 -17.15
C TYR A 32 6.78 -32.96 -16.94
N MET A 33 5.74 -32.59 -16.20
CA MET A 33 4.58 -33.46 -15.96
C MET A 33 3.79 -33.71 -17.27
N ASN A 34 3.61 -32.68 -18.09
CA ASN A 34 2.91 -32.80 -19.37
C ASN A 34 3.60 -33.76 -20.34
N SER A 35 4.94 -33.75 -20.39
CA SER A 35 5.72 -34.62 -21.26
C SER A 35 5.55 -36.10 -20.95
N MET A 36 5.05 -36.49 -19.77
CA MET A 36 4.85 -37.89 -19.40
C MET A 36 3.56 -38.49 -19.92
N TRP A 37 2.56 -37.70 -20.26
CA TRP A 37 1.25 -38.24 -20.64
C TRP A 37 0.55 -37.51 -21.79
N TRP A 38 0.99 -36.31 -22.15
CA TRP A 38 0.44 -35.52 -23.24
C TRP A 38 1.55 -34.76 -23.98
N PRO A 39 2.55 -35.45 -24.51
CA PRO A 39 3.67 -34.81 -25.16
C PRO A 39 3.27 -34.08 -26.47
N PRO A 40 3.90 -32.96 -26.81
CA PRO A 40 3.50 -32.11 -27.94
C PRO A 40 3.71 -32.75 -29.30
N ASN A 41 4.56 -33.77 -29.41
CA ASN A 41 4.91 -34.45 -30.66
C ASN A 41 3.95 -35.59 -31.05
N GLU A 42 3.05 -36.00 -30.15
CA GLU A 42 2.12 -37.11 -30.42
C GLU A 42 0.76 -36.67 -30.95
N SER A 43 0.37 -35.41 -30.74
CA SER A 43 -0.90 -34.89 -31.23
C SER A 43 -0.89 -33.39 -31.46
N PHE A 44 -1.69 -32.92 -32.43
CA PHE A 44 -1.91 -31.49 -32.63
C PHE A 44 -2.46 -30.80 -31.38
N ALA A 45 -3.35 -31.46 -30.65
CA ALA A 45 -3.91 -30.93 -29.40
C ALA A 45 -2.85 -30.76 -28.30
N GLY A 46 -1.95 -31.74 -28.17
CA GLY A 46 -0.79 -31.65 -27.24
C GLY A 46 0.15 -30.51 -27.61
N PHE A 47 0.42 -30.34 -28.90
CA PHE A 47 1.24 -29.23 -29.41
C PHE A 47 0.56 -27.87 -29.13
N ALA A 48 -0.70 -27.71 -29.52
CA ALA A 48 -1.43 -26.45 -29.36
C ALA A 48 -1.56 -26.05 -27.89
N HIS A 49 -1.89 -27.02 -27.03
CA HIS A 49 -1.97 -26.82 -25.59
C HIS A 49 -0.63 -26.35 -25.00
N GLN A 50 0.48 -27.02 -25.31
CA GLN A 50 1.78 -26.66 -24.77
C GLN A 50 2.28 -25.31 -25.33
N ALA A 51 2.03 -25.02 -26.62
CA ALA A 51 2.33 -23.74 -27.23
C ALA A 51 1.59 -22.59 -26.54
N LEU A 52 0.29 -22.77 -26.28
CA LEU A 52 -0.51 -21.80 -25.51
C LEU A 52 0.05 -21.59 -24.10
N PHE A 53 0.41 -22.66 -23.40
CA PHE A 53 0.99 -22.56 -22.06
C PHE A 53 2.32 -21.79 -22.07
N LEU A 54 3.22 -22.09 -22.99
CA LEU A 54 4.48 -21.38 -23.14
C LEU A 54 4.28 -19.92 -23.51
N MET A 55 3.31 -19.62 -24.37
CA MET A 55 2.95 -18.24 -24.71
C MET A 55 2.48 -17.47 -23.46
N LEU A 56 1.56 -18.04 -22.67
CA LEU A 56 1.07 -17.40 -21.45
C LEU A 56 2.18 -17.18 -20.41
N SER A 57 3.05 -18.19 -20.20
CA SER A 57 4.20 -18.09 -19.30
C SER A 57 5.21 -17.03 -19.76
N THR A 58 5.42 -16.92 -21.08
CA THR A 58 6.30 -15.91 -21.68
C THR A 58 5.71 -14.52 -21.53
N LEU A 59 4.41 -14.34 -21.81
CA LEU A 59 3.72 -13.06 -21.63
C LEU A 59 3.70 -12.63 -20.17
N ALA A 60 3.47 -13.55 -19.23
CA ALA A 60 3.56 -13.27 -17.80
C ALA A 60 4.97 -12.78 -17.41
N THR A 61 6.01 -13.50 -17.86
CA THR A 61 7.41 -13.14 -17.57
C THR A 61 7.79 -11.81 -18.21
N PHE A 62 7.41 -11.58 -19.47
CA PHE A 62 7.67 -10.34 -20.20
C PHE A 62 7.04 -9.13 -19.47
N ASN A 63 5.73 -9.21 -19.17
CA ASN A 63 5.04 -8.11 -18.52
C ASN A 63 5.56 -7.88 -17.10
N TYR A 64 5.95 -8.92 -16.38
CA TYR A 64 6.62 -8.81 -15.09
C TYR A 64 7.95 -8.03 -15.18
N VAL A 65 8.79 -8.40 -16.13
CA VAL A 65 10.08 -7.75 -16.40
C VAL A 65 9.85 -6.29 -16.80
N MET A 66 8.90 -6.02 -17.69
CA MET A 66 8.57 -4.67 -18.13
C MET A 66 8.02 -3.81 -16.99
N ALA A 67 7.13 -4.34 -16.15
CA ALA A 67 6.63 -3.62 -14.96
C ALA A 67 7.75 -3.22 -14.00
N THR A 68 8.78 -4.09 -13.86
CA THR A 68 9.94 -3.85 -12.99
C THR A 68 10.91 -2.83 -13.59
N LEU A 69 11.24 -2.95 -14.89
CA LEU A 69 12.24 -2.11 -15.57
C LEU A 69 11.72 -0.71 -15.89
N THR A 70 10.51 -0.60 -16.46
CA THR A 70 9.91 0.68 -16.85
C THR A 70 9.74 1.60 -15.64
N GLY A 71 9.41 1.01 -14.48
CA GLY A 71 9.12 1.78 -13.28
C GLY A 71 7.80 2.58 -13.38
N PRO A 72 7.40 3.28 -12.32
CA PRO A 72 6.06 3.85 -12.20
C PRO A 72 5.88 5.23 -12.84
N GLY A 73 6.96 5.85 -13.35
CA GLY A 73 7.01 7.26 -13.69
C GLY A 73 7.26 8.15 -12.46
N LEU A 74 8.50 8.55 -12.31
CA LEU A 74 8.92 9.40 -11.20
C LEU A 74 8.69 10.88 -11.53
N LEU A 75 8.19 11.63 -10.56
CA LEU A 75 8.12 13.08 -10.67
C LEU A 75 9.54 13.66 -10.51
N PRO A 76 9.96 14.63 -11.32
CA PRO A 76 11.25 15.29 -11.14
C PRO A 76 11.41 15.82 -9.70
N ARG A 77 12.64 15.85 -9.19
CA ARG A 77 12.92 16.57 -7.94
C ARG A 77 12.73 18.05 -8.17
N GLN A 78 12.34 18.78 -7.14
CA GLN A 78 12.09 20.23 -7.20
C GLN A 78 11.03 20.63 -8.24
N TRP A 79 10.13 19.68 -8.58
CA TRP A 79 9.05 19.96 -9.51
C TRP A 79 8.16 21.08 -8.98
N GLN A 80 7.82 22.01 -9.86
CA GLN A 80 6.91 23.12 -9.59
C GLN A 80 5.81 23.16 -10.67
N PRO A 81 4.61 23.64 -10.35
CA PRO A 81 3.59 23.88 -11.36
C PRO A 81 4.01 24.98 -12.33
N LYS A 82 3.42 25.00 -13.53
CA LYS A 82 3.69 26.04 -14.55
C LYS A 82 3.31 27.43 -14.05
N GLU A 83 2.14 27.53 -13.39
CA GLU A 83 1.65 28.76 -12.82
C GLU A 83 1.95 28.83 -11.31
N PRO A 84 2.61 29.87 -10.82
CA PRO A 84 2.94 30.00 -9.38
C PRO A 84 1.71 29.97 -8.46
N LYS A 85 0.56 30.50 -8.92
CA LYS A 85 -0.71 30.48 -8.17
C LYS A 85 -1.21 29.07 -7.84
N ASP A 86 -0.87 28.08 -8.67
CA ASP A 86 -1.32 26.70 -8.48
C ASP A 86 -0.66 26.01 -7.28
N THR A 87 0.41 26.62 -6.75
CA THR A 87 1.09 26.11 -5.55
C THR A 87 0.17 26.04 -4.32
N GLU A 88 -0.84 26.90 -4.23
CA GLU A 88 -1.83 26.94 -3.16
C GLU A 88 -2.67 25.66 -3.11
N HIS A 89 -2.86 25.03 -4.27
CA HIS A 89 -3.66 23.81 -4.42
C HIS A 89 -2.85 22.52 -4.31
N LEU A 90 -1.52 22.62 -4.16
CA LEU A 90 -0.62 21.48 -4.20
C LEU A 90 0.08 21.23 -2.86
N GLN A 91 0.37 19.97 -2.60
CA GLN A 91 1.13 19.58 -1.42
C GLN A 91 2.63 19.68 -1.70
N TYR A 92 3.37 20.31 -0.80
CA TYR A 92 4.82 20.29 -0.84
C TYR A 92 5.41 19.01 -0.26
N CYS A 93 6.44 18.47 -0.91
CA CYS A 93 7.19 17.31 -0.47
C CYS A 93 8.60 17.71 0.00
N LYS A 94 8.81 17.77 1.31
CA LYS A 94 10.11 18.13 1.91
C LYS A 94 11.27 17.21 1.47
N THR A 95 11.00 15.93 1.19
CA THR A 95 12.03 14.95 0.79
C THR A 95 12.46 15.12 -0.67
N CYS A 96 11.54 15.49 -1.56
CA CYS A 96 11.82 15.74 -2.98
C CYS A 96 12.10 17.20 -3.27
N ASP A 97 11.91 18.07 -2.26
CA ASP A 97 12.12 19.50 -2.31
C ASP A 97 11.34 20.19 -3.44
N GLY A 98 10.05 19.82 -3.57
CA GLY A 98 9.18 20.32 -4.64
C GLY A 98 7.72 20.01 -4.38
N TYR A 99 6.84 20.54 -5.20
CA TYR A 99 5.41 20.26 -5.13
C TYR A 99 5.08 18.87 -5.68
N LYS A 100 3.95 18.34 -5.28
CA LYS A 100 3.39 17.09 -5.82
C LYS A 100 2.39 17.46 -6.91
N ALA A 101 2.65 17.02 -8.13
CA ALA A 101 1.67 17.12 -9.21
C ALA A 101 0.36 16.41 -8.84
N PRO A 102 -0.77 16.75 -9.46
CA PRO A 102 -2.03 16.03 -9.29
C PRO A 102 -1.83 14.52 -9.39
N ARG A 103 -2.50 13.73 -8.53
CA ARG A 103 -2.39 12.26 -8.43
C ARG A 103 -1.00 11.74 -8.03
N SER A 104 -0.02 12.62 -7.70
CA SER A 104 1.33 12.18 -7.33
C SER A 104 1.48 12.05 -5.81
N HIS A 105 2.15 10.97 -5.37
CA HIS A 105 2.40 10.71 -3.95
C HIS A 105 3.86 10.31 -3.70
N HIS A 106 4.39 10.67 -2.52
CA HIS A 106 5.73 10.30 -2.11
C HIS A 106 5.77 8.87 -1.56
N CYS A 107 6.51 8.01 -2.23
CA CYS A 107 6.80 6.67 -1.73
C CYS A 107 8.03 6.68 -0.81
N ARG A 108 7.85 6.28 0.45
CA ARG A 108 8.95 6.19 1.43
C ARG A 108 9.98 5.12 1.07
N LYS A 109 9.56 4.02 0.45
CA LYS A 109 10.47 2.92 0.04
C LYS A 109 11.33 3.33 -1.15
N CYS A 110 10.72 3.94 -2.17
CA CYS A 110 11.45 4.46 -3.35
C CYS A 110 12.14 5.80 -3.08
N ASN A 111 11.80 6.49 -1.98
CA ASN A 111 12.28 7.82 -1.59
C ASN A 111 12.10 8.89 -2.69
N ARG A 112 11.01 8.78 -3.48
CA ARG A 112 10.66 9.65 -4.59
C ARG A 112 9.16 9.88 -4.68
N CYS A 113 8.74 11.02 -5.24
CA CYS A 113 7.37 11.21 -5.68
C CYS A 113 7.12 10.46 -6.99
N VAL A 114 5.97 9.80 -7.05
CA VAL A 114 5.54 8.91 -8.15
C VAL A 114 4.25 9.46 -8.74
N LYS A 115 4.19 9.58 -10.07
CA LYS A 115 3.02 10.05 -10.84
C LYS A 115 1.92 8.99 -10.81
N LYS A 116 0.67 9.40 -10.57
CA LYS A 116 -0.51 8.51 -10.44
C LYS A 116 -0.15 7.26 -9.62
N MET A 117 0.39 7.49 -8.43
CA MET A 117 0.86 6.40 -7.58
C MET A 117 -0.30 5.55 -7.08
N ASP A 118 -0.29 4.25 -7.41
CA ASP A 118 -1.25 3.29 -6.87
C ASP A 118 -0.75 2.72 -5.53
N HIS A 119 0.33 1.96 -5.56
CA HIS A 119 0.95 1.37 -4.37
C HIS A 119 2.44 1.07 -4.59
N HIS A 120 3.17 0.79 -3.52
CA HIS A 120 4.50 0.20 -3.59
C HIS A 120 4.39 -1.32 -3.53
N CYS A 121 4.85 -2.00 -4.58
CA CYS A 121 4.79 -3.44 -4.69
C CYS A 121 6.17 -4.07 -4.38
N PRO A 122 6.32 -4.82 -3.27
CA PRO A 122 7.59 -5.46 -2.95
C PRO A 122 7.98 -6.55 -3.93
N TRP A 123 7.01 -7.16 -4.64
CA TRP A 123 7.23 -8.22 -5.61
C TRP A 123 7.96 -7.74 -6.87
N ILE A 124 7.76 -6.49 -7.29
CA ILE A 124 8.53 -5.84 -8.37
C ILE A 124 9.61 -4.91 -7.83
N ASN A 125 9.75 -4.82 -6.50
CA ASN A 125 10.65 -3.91 -5.78
C ASN A 125 10.55 -2.46 -6.29
N HIS A 126 9.34 -2.03 -6.62
CA HIS A 126 9.03 -0.68 -7.12
C HIS A 126 7.56 -0.33 -6.88
N CYS A 127 7.21 0.94 -7.12
CA CYS A 127 5.80 1.34 -7.16
C CYS A 127 5.14 0.92 -8.48
N VAL A 128 3.82 0.68 -8.39
CA VAL A 128 2.90 0.70 -9.51
C VAL A 128 2.35 2.12 -9.62
N GLY A 129 2.37 2.68 -10.83
CA GLY A 129 1.95 4.03 -11.11
C GLY A 129 1.74 4.27 -12.61
N TRP A 130 1.68 5.54 -13.02
CA TRP A 130 1.34 5.96 -14.37
C TRP A 130 2.03 5.18 -15.50
N ALA A 131 3.34 4.89 -15.37
CA ALA A 131 4.10 4.39 -16.49
C ALA A 131 4.15 2.86 -16.61
N ASN A 132 3.86 2.11 -15.54
CA ASN A 132 3.95 0.66 -15.52
C ASN A 132 2.66 -0.06 -15.11
N HIS A 133 1.55 0.67 -14.96
CA HIS A 133 0.28 0.10 -14.50
C HIS A 133 -0.28 -0.95 -15.48
N ALA A 134 -0.19 -0.70 -16.79
CA ALA A 134 -0.61 -1.66 -17.81
C ALA A 134 0.19 -2.97 -17.74
N TYR A 135 1.52 -2.88 -17.73
CA TYR A 135 2.38 -4.05 -17.61
C TYR A 135 2.12 -4.85 -16.34
N PHE A 136 1.90 -4.17 -15.21
CA PHE A 136 1.54 -4.82 -13.96
C PHE A 136 0.21 -5.58 -14.07
N SER A 137 -0.80 -4.97 -14.67
CA SER A 137 -2.12 -5.60 -14.86
C SER A 137 -2.08 -6.79 -15.83
N TYR A 138 -1.35 -6.68 -16.93
CA TYR A 138 -1.12 -7.80 -17.86
C TYR A 138 -0.31 -8.93 -17.22
N PHE A 139 0.68 -8.60 -16.40
CA PHE A 139 1.39 -9.61 -15.61
C PHE A 139 0.44 -10.42 -14.74
N LEU A 140 -0.47 -9.77 -14.01
CA LEU A 140 -1.48 -10.46 -13.20
C LEU A 140 -2.36 -11.36 -14.08
N LEU A 141 -2.89 -10.84 -15.17
CA LEU A 141 -3.79 -11.57 -16.09
C LEU A 141 -3.12 -12.82 -16.63
N PHE A 142 -1.94 -12.68 -17.26
CA PHE A 142 -1.27 -13.82 -17.88
C PHE A 142 -0.73 -14.84 -16.86
N SER A 143 -0.35 -14.39 -15.67
CA SER A 143 0.02 -15.29 -14.58
C SER A 143 -1.16 -16.13 -14.11
N ILE A 144 -2.35 -15.55 -14.01
CA ILE A 144 -3.57 -16.28 -13.64
C ILE A 144 -3.93 -17.29 -14.72
N LEU A 145 -4.01 -16.87 -15.99
CA LEU A 145 -4.37 -17.75 -17.11
C LEU A 145 -3.39 -18.92 -17.26
N GLY A 146 -2.09 -18.64 -17.20
CA GLY A 146 -1.06 -19.69 -17.26
C GLY A 146 -1.12 -20.64 -16.06
N SER A 147 -1.38 -20.10 -14.84
CA SER A 147 -1.50 -20.93 -13.64
C SER A 147 -2.79 -21.75 -13.62
N MET A 148 -3.90 -21.25 -14.16
CA MET A 148 -5.12 -22.05 -14.35
C MET A 148 -4.86 -23.25 -15.28
N GLN A 149 -4.21 -23.03 -16.41
CA GLN A 149 -3.83 -24.09 -17.32
C GLN A 149 -2.85 -25.08 -16.66
N ALA A 150 -1.83 -24.58 -15.94
CA ALA A 150 -0.92 -25.42 -15.16
C ALA A 150 -1.67 -26.27 -14.13
N THR A 151 -2.63 -25.71 -13.42
CA THR A 151 -3.45 -26.44 -12.43
C THR A 151 -4.16 -27.62 -13.09
N VAL A 152 -4.80 -27.41 -14.24
CA VAL A 152 -5.50 -28.49 -14.97
C VAL A 152 -4.52 -29.62 -15.34
N ILE A 153 -3.36 -29.28 -15.88
CA ILE A 153 -2.33 -30.27 -16.28
C ILE A 153 -1.76 -31.01 -15.08
N LEU A 154 -1.44 -30.31 -14.02
CA LEU A 154 -0.84 -30.93 -12.83
C LEU A 154 -1.87 -31.80 -12.08
N CYS A 155 -3.12 -31.39 -12.00
CA CYS A 155 -4.21 -32.23 -11.48
C CYS A 155 -4.39 -33.49 -12.35
N GLY A 156 -4.40 -33.35 -13.69
CA GLY A 156 -4.47 -34.47 -14.62
C GLY A 156 -3.27 -35.42 -14.47
N SER A 157 -2.07 -34.88 -14.31
CA SER A 157 -0.85 -35.66 -14.08
C SER A 157 -0.95 -36.44 -12.74
N PHE A 158 -1.41 -35.78 -11.70
CA PHE A 158 -1.56 -36.39 -10.36
C PHE A 158 -2.61 -37.52 -10.39
N TYR A 159 -3.77 -37.28 -11.01
CA TYR A 159 -4.78 -38.29 -11.20
C TYR A 159 -4.25 -39.53 -11.95
N ARG A 160 -3.58 -39.32 -13.10
CA ARG A 160 -3.00 -40.40 -13.92
C ARG A 160 -1.89 -41.16 -13.22
N GLY A 161 -1.19 -40.52 -12.32
CA GLY A 161 -0.18 -41.16 -11.51
C GLY A 161 -0.76 -42.07 -10.41
N ILE A 162 -1.81 -41.61 -9.73
CA ILE A 162 -2.51 -42.41 -8.68
C ILE A 162 -3.21 -43.64 -9.33
N TYR A 163 -3.90 -43.44 -10.43
CA TYR A 163 -4.64 -44.52 -11.12
C TYR A 163 -3.77 -45.40 -12.02
N ARG A 164 -2.44 -45.18 -12.07
CA ARG A 164 -1.52 -45.96 -12.90
C ARG A 164 -1.64 -47.47 -12.63
N TYR A 165 -1.63 -47.90 -11.36
CA TYR A 165 -1.76 -49.29 -10.97
C TYR A 165 -3.11 -49.89 -11.46
N TYR A 166 -4.20 -49.16 -11.29
CA TYR A 166 -5.51 -49.56 -11.78
C TYR A 166 -5.54 -49.77 -13.31
N TYR A 167 -4.96 -48.84 -14.07
CA TYR A 167 -4.89 -48.97 -15.53
C TYR A 167 -4.09 -50.20 -15.98
N LEU A 168 -2.98 -50.50 -15.31
CA LEU A 168 -2.18 -51.69 -15.64
C LEU A 168 -2.90 -53.01 -15.32
N THR A 169 -3.59 -53.07 -14.17
CA THR A 169 -4.27 -54.33 -13.75
C THR A 169 -5.56 -54.62 -14.51
N HIS A 170 -6.21 -53.60 -15.06
CA HIS A 170 -7.46 -53.78 -15.84
C HIS A 170 -7.25 -53.74 -17.36
N GLY A 171 -6.02 -53.91 -17.85
CA GLY A 171 -5.71 -53.93 -19.26
C GLY A 171 -5.90 -52.63 -20.02
N LEU A 172 -6.04 -51.48 -19.28
CA LEU A 172 -6.22 -50.16 -19.86
C LEU A 172 -4.86 -49.50 -20.20
N VAL A 173 -3.90 -50.30 -20.72
CA VAL A 173 -2.55 -49.88 -21.06
C VAL A 173 -2.48 -48.80 -22.16
N HIS A 174 -3.57 -48.65 -22.94
CA HIS A 174 -3.71 -47.63 -23.97
C HIS A 174 -3.91 -46.22 -23.37
N LEU A 175 -4.30 -46.16 -22.09
CA LEU A 175 -4.45 -44.86 -21.38
C LEU A 175 -3.08 -44.39 -20.90
N ALA A 176 -2.68 -43.19 -21.32
CA ALA A 176 -1.46 -42.59 -20.89
C ALA A 176 -1.43 -42.47 -19.37
N SER A 177 -0.39 -42.98 -18.73
CA SER A 177 -0.20 -42.98 -17.27
C SER A 177 1.09 -42.26 -16.87
N VAL A 178 1.10 -41.64 -15.70
CA VAL A 178 2.28 -40.98 -15.16
C VAL A 178 2.99 -41.92 -14.19
N GLN A 179 4.28 -42.15 -14.41
CA GLN A 179 5.12 -42.90 -13.48
C GLN A 179 5.76 -41.94 -12.48
N PHE A 180 5.26 -41.93 -11.25
CA PHE A 180 5.84 -41.11 -10.20
C PHE A 180 7.12 -41.72 -9.63
N THR A 181 8.14 -40.89 -9.56
CA THR A 181 9.27 -41.02 -8.62
C THR A 181 9.01 -40.14 -7.40
N VAL A 182 9.76 -40.33 -6.33
CA VAL A 182 9.65 -39.47 -5.13
C VAL A 182 9.84 -37.98 -5.51
N VAL A 183 10.79 -37.67 -6.38
CA VAL A 183 11.05 -36.31 -6.82
C VAL A 183 9.88 -35.77 -7.64
N SER A 184 9.37 -36.54 -8.61
CA SER A 184 8.29 -36.05 -9.50
C SER A 184 6.97 -35.86 -8.75
N ILE A 185 6.65 -36.68 -7.73
CA ILE A 185 5.44 -36.46 -6.94
C ILE A 185 5.56 -35.18 -6.07
N ILE A 186 6.72 -34.93 -5.48
CA ILE A 186 6.98 -33.68 -4.72
C ILE A 186 6.85 -32.47 -5.64
N LEU A 187 7.47 -32.51 -6.83
CA LEU A 187 7.36 -31.43 -7.82
C LEU A 187 5.92 -31.21 -8.24
N CYS A 188 5.16 -32.28 -8.53
CA CYS A 188 3.77 -32.19 -8.95
C CYS A 188 2.89 -31.53 -7.87
N ILE A 189 2.99 -31.97 -6.61
CA ILE A 189 2.20 -31.43 -5.50
C ILE A 189 2.60 -29.96 -5.23
N THR A 190 3.92 -29.67 -5.19
CA THR A 190 4.41 -28.31 -4.97
C THR A 190 4.00 -27.37 -6.10
N GLY A 191 4.18 -27.78 -7.37
CA GLY A 191 3.79 -26.99 -8.53
C GLY A 191 2.27 -26.72 -8.58
N MET A 192 1.46 -27.74 -8.27
CA MET A 192 0.01 -27.64 -8.17
C MET A 192 -0.42 -26.66 -7.07
N GLY A 193 0.16 -26.77 -5.87
CA GLY A 193 -0.12 -25.87 -4.75
C GLY A 193 0.25 -24.42 -5.08
N LEU A 194 1.42 -24.20 -5.71
CA LEU A 194 1.84 -22.87 -6.17
C LEU A 194 0.90 -22.33 -7.25
N ALA A 195 0.51 -23.13 -8.23
CA ALA A 195 -0.38 -22.72 -9.32
C ALA A 195 -1.76 -22.28 -8.77
N ILE A 196 -2.36 -23.09 -7.89
CA ILE A 196 -3.63 -22.77 -7.23
C ILE A 196 -3.48 -21.49 -6.37
N GLY A 197 -2.39 -21.39 -5.60
CA GLY A 197 -2.11 -20.20 -4.77
C GLY A 197 -1.98 -18.93 -5.60
N VAL A 198 -1.33 -19.00 -6.78
CA VAL A 198 -1.23 -17.89 -7.73
C VAL A 198 -2.60 -17.51 -8.27
N VAL A 199 -3.43 -18.47 -8.70
CA VAL A 199 -4.80 -18.21 -9.21
C VAL A 199 -5.62 -17.45 -8.16
N ILE A 200 -5.62 -17.91 -6.92
CA ILE A 200 -6.40 -17.30 -5.84
C ILE A 200 -5.84 -15.92 -5.48
N GLY A 201 -4.53 -15.85 -5.19
CA GLY A 201 -3.90 -14.61 -4.69
C GLY A 201 -3.86 -13.50 -5.73
N LEU A 202 -3.37 -13.80 -6.95
CA LEU A 202 -3.33 -12.82 -8.02
C LEU A 202 -4.71 -12.57 -8.63
N GLY A 203 -5.65 -13.55 -8.58
CA GLY A 203 -7.03 -13.36 -9.01
C GLY A 203 -7.74 -12.29 -8.18
N MET A 204 -7.64 -12.35 -6.85
CA MET A 204 -8.16 -11.33 -5.97
C MET A 204 -7.51 -9.96 -6.25
N LEU A 205 -6.20 -9.93 -6.44
CA LEU A 205 -5.47 -8.69 -6.74
C LEU A 205 -5.89 -8.10 -8.09
N LEU A 206 -6.04 -8.93 -9.13
CA LEU A 206 -6.51 -8.47 -10.44
C LEU A 206 -7.92 -7.89 -10.36
N PHE A 207 -8.81 -8.55 -9.62
CA PHE A 207 -10.18 -8.05 -9.41
C PHE A 207 -10.16 -6.65 -8.78
N ILE A 208 -9.36 -6.43 -7.73
CA ILE A 208 -9.19 -5.12 -7.10
C ILE A 208 -8.64 -4.11 -8.10
N GLN A 209 -7.60 -4.48 -8.85
CA GLN A 209 -6.99 -3.60 -9.87
C GLN A 209 -7.98 -3.21 -10.97
N LEU A 210 -8.74 -4.16 -11.51
CA LEU A 210 -9.74 -3.86 -12.54
C LEU A 210 -10.84 -2.94 -12.01
N LYS A 211 -11.32 -3.17 -10.78
CA LYS A 211 -12.29 -2.29 -10.14
C LYS A 211 -11.77 -0.84 -10.04
N THR A 212 -10.51 -0.66 -9.63
CA THR A 212 -9.90 0.66 -9.51
C THR A 212 -9.65 1.30 -10.86
N ILE A 213 -9.22 0.53 -11.87
CA ILE A 213 -9.00 1.02 -13.24
C ILE A 213 -10.31 1.46 -13.90
N VAL A 214 -11.39 0.68 -13.73
CA VAL A 214 -12.73 1.01 -14.25
C VAL A 214 -13.25 2.34 -13.67
N ALA A 215 -12.95 2.62 -12.41
CA ALA A 215 -13.27 3.90 -11.76
C ALA A 215 -12.20 4.99 -11.97
N ASN A 216 -11.12 4.70 -12.70
CA ASN A 216 -9.92 5.53 -12.84
C ASN A 216 -9.37 6.03 -11.49
N GLN A 217 -9.49 5.24 -10.45
CA GLN A 217 -8.97 5.52 -9.11
C GLN A 217 -7.67 4.76 -8.86
N THR A 218 -6.86 5.25 -7.95
CA THR A 218 -5.75 4.50 -7.36
C THR A 218 -6.12 4.06 -5.94
N GLY A 219 -5.41 3.08 -5.40
CA GLY A 219 -5.63 2.64 -4.03
C GLY A 219 -5.53 3.77 -3.00
N ILE A 220 -4.70 4.80 -3.28
CA ILE A 220 -4.57 5.99 -2.42
C ILE A 220 -5.79 6.92 -2.59
N GLU A 221 -6.26 7.09 -3.81
CA GLU A 221 -7.39 7.99 -4.12
C GLU A 221 -8.72 7.50 -3.54
N ILE A 222 -8.94 6.17 -3.50
CA ILE A 222 -10.10 5.57 -2.83
C ILE A 222 -10.19 6.06 -1.38
N TRP A 223 -9.08 6.01 -0.64
CA TRP A 223 -9.04 6.47 0.75
C TRP A 223 -9.31 7.97 0.91
N ILE A 224 -8.94 8.79 -0.08
CA ILE A 224 -9.23 10.23 -0.07
C ILE A 224 -10.71 10.47 -0.29
N VAL A 225 -11.31 9.76 -1.27
CA VAL A 225 -12.74 9.86 -1.61
C VAL A 225 -13.63 9.38 -0.47
N GLU A 226 -13.34 8.20 0.10
CA GLU A 226 -14.09 7.68 1.26
C GLU A 226 -14.08 8.66 2.45
N LYS A 227 -12.94 9.28 2.72
CA LYS A 227 -12.86 10.32 3.76
C LYS A 227 -13.61 11.60 3.39
N ALA A 228 -13.60 11.99 2.12
CA ALA A 228 -14.35 13.15 1.65
C ALA A 228 -15.85 12.95 1.86
N GLN A 229 -16.37 11.78 1.47
CA GLN A 229 -17.77 11.41 1.67
C GLN A 229 -18.13 11.34 3.16
N TYR A 230 -17.27 10.70 3.98
CA TYR A 230 -17.49 10.63 5.43
C TYR A 230 -17.53 12.02 6.10
N ARG A 231 -16.66 12.95 5.69
CA ARG A 231 -16.65 14.32 6.24
C ARG A 231 -17.94 15.06 5.92
N ARG A 232 -18.43 14.97 4.70
CA ARG A 232 -19.69 15.61 4.27
C ARG A 232 -20.88 15.03 5.03
N TYR A 233 -20.94 13.71 5.11
CA TYR A 233 -21.96 13.04 5.93
C TYR A 233 -21.94 13.50 7.40
N ALA A 234 -20.75 13.60 8.01
CA ALA A 234 -20.59 14.05 9.39
C ALA A 234 -20.99 15.51 9.59
N ASN A 235 -20.90 16.35 8.55
CA ASN A 235 -21.30 17.75 8.54
C ASN A 235 -22.79 17.97 8.18
N GLY A 236 -23.53 16.90 7.89
CA GLY A 236 -24.94 16.98 7.46
C GLY A 236 -25.14 17.34 5.99
N GLU A 237 -24.08 17.28 5.18
CA GLU A 237 -24.13 17.44 3.73
C GLU A 237 -24.55 16.12 3.05
N GLU A 238 -25.08 16.20 1.81
CA GLU A 238 -25.36 15.00 1.03
C GLU A 238 -24.07 14.22 0.73
N VAL A 239 -24.10 12.88 0.89
CA VAL A 239 -22.93 12.00 0.71
C VAL A 239 -22.36 12.08 -0.69
N ASP A 240 -23.21 12.27 -1.69
CA ASP A 240 -22.84 12.34 -3.11
C ASP A 240 -22.34 13.74 -3.57
N SER A 241 -22.19 14.70 -2.63
CA SER A 241 -21.73 16.06 -2.97
C SER A 241 -20.27 16.14 -3.44
N PHE A 242 -19.46 15.07 -3.27
CA PHE A 242 -18.08 15.02 -3.78
C PHE A 242 -18.00 14.29 -5.11
N ILE A 243 -17.82 15.04 -6.19
CA ILE A 243 -17.58 14.50 -7.52
C ILE A 243 -16.09 14.13 -7.63
N TYR A 244 -15.80 12.86 -7.92
CA TYR A 244 -14.44 12.43 -8.18
C TYR A 244 -13.98 12.90 -9.56
N PRO A 245 -12.90 13.71 -9.66
CA PRO A 245 -12.59 14.47 -10.88
C PRO A 245 -12.11 13.62 -12.05
N TYR A 246 -11.60 12.40 -11.84
CA TYR A 246 -10.94 11.63 -12.90
C TYR A 246 -11.80 10.50 -13.45
N ASP A 247 -13.04 10.33 -13.00
CA ASP A 247 -13.98 9.36 -13.57
C ASP A 247 -14.62 9.94 -14.84
N LEU A 248 -14.19 9.43 -15.98
CA LEU A 248 -14.67 9.84 -17.32
C LEU A 248 -15.64 8.80 -17.92
N GLY A 249 -16.09 7.83 -17.11
CA GLY A 249 -16.82 6.66 -17.54
C GLY A 249 -15.90 5.50 -17.92
N TRP A 250 -16.37 4.27 -17.65
CA TRP A 250 -15.56 3.05 -17.67
C TRP A 250 -14.75 2.84 -18.96
N ARG A 251 -15.27 3.20 -20.14
CA ARG A 251 -14.56 3.03 -21.43
C ARG A 251 -13.33 3.93 -21.53
N LEU A 252 -13.48 5.20 -21.17
CA LEU A 252 -12.36 6.17 -21.20
C LEU A 252 -11.38 5.87 -20.06
N ASN A 253 -11.89 5.45 -18.91
CA ASN A 253 -11.07 5.05 -17.77
C ASN A 253 -10.16 3.86 -18.10
N LEU A 254 -10.68 2.83 -18.76
CA LEU A 254 -9.90 1.70 -19.26
C LEU A 254 -8.80 2.15 -20.23
N LYS A 255 -9.10 3.05 -21.17
CA LYS A 255 -8.10 3.58 -22.11
C LYS A 255 -6.98 4.36 -21.43
N GLN A 256 -7.18 4.90 -20.22
CA GLN A 256 -6.12 5.57 -19.45
C GLN A 256 -5.01 4.60 -18.98
N VAL A 257 -5.27 3.29 -18.99
CA VAL A 257 -4.31 2.25 -18.60
C VAL A 257 -4.04 1.32 -19.77
N PHE A 258 -5.08 0.83 -20.44
CA PHE A 258 -5.02 -0.09 -21.56
C PHE A 258 -5.34 0.67 -22.85
N ASN A 259 -4.32 1.13 -23.56
CA ASN A 259 -4.44 1.78 -24.85
C ASN A 259 -3.79 0.92 -25.94
N ASP A 260 -4.14 1.18 -27.18
CA ASP A 260 -3.73 0.39 -28.36
C ASP A 260 -2.21 0.32 -28.53
N GLU A 261 -1.49 1.32 -28.04
CA GLU A 261 -0.04 1.41 -28.15
C GLU A 261 0.71 0.84 -26.95
N CYS A 262 0.00 0.37 -25.89
CA CYS A 262 0.58 0.00 -24.59
C CYS A 262 1.52 1.06 -24.02
N GLN A 263 1.35 2.33 -24.43
CA GLN A 263 2.20 3.45 -24.06
C GLN A 263 1.56 4.29 -22.95
N LYS A 264 2.40 5.14 -22.37
CA LYS A 264 1.99 6.11 -21.36
C LYS A 264 1.09 7.17 -22.00
N LEU A 265 -0.13 7.31 -21.52
CA LEU A 265 -1.01 8.38 -22.00
C LEU A 265 -0.62 9.71 -21.33
N GLY A 266 -0.35 10.72 -22.13
CA GLY A 266 0.02 12.05 -21.64
C GLY A 266 1.36 12.10 -20.92
N ASP A 267 1.57 13.13 -20.12
CA ASP A 267 2.80 13.37 -19.35
C ASP A 267 2.74 12.83 -17.90
N GLY A 268 1.57 12.35 -17.47
CA GLY A 268 1.31 11.88 -16.10
C GLY A 268 1.23 12.99 -15.06
N ILE A 269 1.05 14.24 -15.47
CA ILE A 269 0.90 15.43 -14.63
C ILE A 269 -0.47 16.06 -14.86
N GLU A 270 -0.82 16.32 -16.13
CA GLU A 270 -2.12 16.83 -16.54
C GLU A 270 -3.06 15.66 -16.88
N TRP A 271 -4.28 15.71 -16.40
CA TRP A 271 -5.28 14.65 -16.53
C TRP A 271 -6.58 15.19 -17.09
N PRO A 272 -7.27 14.48 -17.97
CA PRO A 272 -8.64 14.82 -18.30
C PRO A 272 -9.52 14.70 -17.05
N VAL A 273 -10.43 15.67 -16.87
CA VAL A 273 -11.31 15.76 -15.70
C VAL A 273 -12.76 15.75 -16.08
N ALA A 274 -13.62 15.28 -15.17
CA ALA A 274 -15.07 15.28 -15.33
C ALA A 274 -15.62 16.72 -15.31
N GLN A 275 -16.80 16.90 -15.92
CA GLN A 275 -17.49 18.18 -15.97
C GLN A 275 -17.76 18.72 -14.55
N GLY A 276 -17.48 20.00 -14.33
CA GLY A 276 -17.61 20.65 -13.03
C GLY A 276 -16.42 20.48 -12.09
N CYS A 277 -15.36 19.77 -12.52
CA CYS A 277 -14.12 19.58 -11.78
C CYS A 277 -12.93 20.22 -12.49
N ASP A 278 -11.86 20.43 -11.73
CA ASP A 278 -10.55 20.83 -12.24
C ASP A 278 -9.43 19.88 -11.77
N GLN A 279 -8.21 20.11 -12.23
CA GLN A 279 -7.01 19.31 -11.89
C GLN A 279 -6.75 19.23 -10.38
N TYR A 280 -7.19 20.23 -9.63
CA TYR A 280 -6.88 20.41 -8.21
C TYR A 280 -8.04 20.02 -7.29
N THR A 281 -9.20 19.63 -7.81
CA THR A 281 -10.37 19.26 -7.00
C THR A 281 -10.02 18.21 -5.94
N LEU A 282 -9.33 17.13 -6.32
CA LEU A 282 -8.93 16.08 -5.37
C LEU A 282 -7.81 16.55 -4.43
N THR A 283 -6.87 17.36 -4.90
CA THR A 283 -5.75 17.85 -4.08
C THR A 283 -6.22 18.86 -3.03
N ARG A 284 -7.17 19.73 -3.36
CA ARG A 284 -7.82 20.64 -2.40
C ARG A 284 -8.54 19.86 -1.30
N GLU A 285 -9.29 18.83 -1.65
CA GLU A 285 -9.93 17.96 -0.67
C GLU A 285 -8.87 17.28 0.25
N GLN A 286 -7.78 16.82 -0.33
CA GLN A 286 -6.69 16.20 0.44
C GLN A 286 -5.97 17.21 1.36
N LEU A 287 -5.84 18.47 0.95
CA LEU A 287 -5.32 19.54 1.80
C LEU A 287 -6.23 19.81 2.99
N ALA A 288 -7.54 19.96 2.75
CA ALA A 288 -8.54 20.14 3.80
C ALA A 288 -8.53 18.98 4.81
N GLN A 289 -8.46 17.71 4.36
CA GLN A 289 -8.32 16.56 5.24
C GLN A 289 -7.05 16.59 6.08
N LYS A 290 -5.95 17.13 5.56
CA LYS A 290 -4.70 17.29 6.31
C LYS A 290 -4.77 18.42 7.33
N GLU A 291 -5.42 19.50 6.98
CA GLU A 291 -5.62 20.62 7.89
C GLU A 291 -6.48 20.22 9.08
N GLU A 292 -7.60 19.54 8.83
CA GLU A 292 -8.43 18.96 9.89
C GLU A 292 -7.66 17.96 10.76
N LYS A 293 -6.79 17.16 10.16
CA LYS A 293 -5.91 16.26 10.89
C LYS A 293 -4.91 17.04 11.75
N ARG A 294 -4.38 18.17 11.28
CA ARG A 294 -3.49 19.04 12.06
C ARG A 294 -4.24 19.68 13.23
N ALA A 295 -5.46 20.18 13.01
CA ALA A 295 -6.29 20.75 14.06
C ALA A 295 -6.60 19.74 15.19
N ARG A 296 -6.72 18.45 14.86
CA ARG A 296 -6.92 17.36 15.85
C ARG A 296 -5.62 16.82 16.46
N THR A 297 -4.47 17.37 16.08
CA THR A 297 -3.18 16.95 16.64
C THR A 297 -3.04 17.45 18.07
N ARG A 298 -2.66 16.56 18.99
CA ARG A 298 -2.46 16.90 20.40
C ARG A 298 -1.00 16.75 20.78
N THR A 299 -0.54 17.62 21.67
CA THR A 299 0.85 17.62 22.14
C THR A 299 0.95 16.76 23.41
N TYR A 300 1.93 15.88 23.43
CA TYR A 300 2.26 15.00 24.56
C TYR A 300 3.70 15.19 24.99
N LYS A 301 3.94 15.06 26.29
CA LYS A 301 5.29 15.04 26.87
C LYS A 301 5.60 13.64 27.39
N CYS A 302 6.72 13.09 26.97
CA CYS A 302 7.19 11.79 27.43
C CYS A 302 7.68 11.90 28.89
N HIS A 303 7.21 10.99 29.76
CA HIS A 303 7.65 10.93 31.15
C HIS A 303 8.47 9.68 31.46
N SER A 304 8.34 8.60 30.67
CA SER A 304 9.10 7.37 30.87
C SER A 304 9.78 6.90 29.56
N PRO A 305 10.99 6.33 29.61
CA PRO A 305 11.75 6.01 28.43
C PRO A 305 11.10 4.91 27.60
N VAL A 306 11.12 5.05 26.28
CA VAL A 306 10.59 4.09 25.30
C VAL A 306 11.72 3.57 24.43
N THR A 307 11.89 2.25 24.38
CA THR A 307 12.98 1.60 23.63
C THR A 307 12.76 1.49 22.13
N GLY A 308 11.51 1.69 21.65
CA GLY A 308 11.14 1.51 20.24
C GLY A 308 11.08 0.04 19.79
N ARG A 309 11.01 -0.91 20.71
CA ARG A 309 10.83 -2.34 20.41
C ARG A 309 9.40 -2.65 19.99
N TRP A 310 9.22 -3.67 19.15
CA TRP A 310 7.90 -4.10 18.68
C TRP A 310 7.05 -4.69 19.82
N LEU A 311 7.67 -5.48 20.69
CA LEU A 311 7.03 -6.14 21.83
C LEU A 311 7.76 -5.73 23.13
N PRO A 312 7.37 -4.60 23.76
CA PRO A 312 8.02 -4.10 24.95
C PRO A 312 7.48 -4.78 26.24
N VAL A 313 7.42 -6.12 26.29
CA VAL A 313 6.83 -6.91 27.40
C VAL A 313 7.42 -6.53 28.74
N CYS A 314 8.75 -6.54 28.84
CA CYS A 314 9.45 -6.29 30.10
C CYS A 314 9.38 -4.84 30.59
N SER A 315 9.11 -3.86 29.68
CA SER A 315 9.14 -2.44 30.03
C SER A 315 7.75 -1.79 30.11
N GLN A 316 6.72 -2.37 29.45
CA GLN A 316 5.43 -1.74 29.28
C GLN A 316 4.23 -2.67 29.60
N GLY A 317 4.50 -3.93 29.93
CA GLY A 317 3.51 -4.91 30.31
C GLY A 317 2.81 -5.61 29.15
N TRP A 318 2.11 -6.69 29.50
CA TRP A 318 1.51 -7.62 28.52
C TRP A 318 0.35 -7.00 27.72
N SER A 319 -0.50 -6.17 28.34
CA SER A 319 -1.64 -5.53 27.69
C SER A 319 -1.23 -4.59 26.54
N VAL A 320 -0.07 -3.93 26.68
CA VAL A 320 0.50 -3.07 25.63
C VAL A 320 1.00 -3.93 24.47
N CYS A 321 1.58 -5.08 24.74
CA CYS A 321 2.08 -6.01 23.72
C CYS A 321 0.94 -6.63 22.91
N MET A 322 -0.11 -7.12 23.58
CA MET A 322 -1.28 -7.71 22.91
C MET A 322 -2.06 -6.68 22.08
N GLY A 323 -2.03 -5.40 22.47
CA GLY A 323 -2.63 -4.28 21.73
C GLY A 323 -1.71 -3.61 20.72
N ALA A 324 -0.55 -4.22 20.39
CA ALA A 324 0.40 -3.62 19.46
C ALA A 324 -0.21 -3.43 18.06
N PRO A 325 -0.04 -2.25 17.43
CA PRO A 325 -0.54 -2.03 16.08
C PRO A 325 0.19 -2.91 15.07
N CYS A 326 -0.54 -3.78 14.34
CA CYS A 326 0.00 -4.56 13.21
C CYS A 326 0.12 -3.64 11.99
N THR A 327 1.17 -2.84 11.91
CA THR A 327 1.47 -1.94 10.80
C THR A 327 2.95 -1.98 10.49
N ASP A 328 3.34 -1.68 9.26
CA ASP A 328 4.73 -1.53 8.83
C ASP A 328 5.40 -0.25 9.35
N GLU A 329 4.65 0.58 10.06
CA GLU A 329 5.15 1.84 10.61
C GLU A 329 6.09 1.60 11.78
N PRO A 330 7.21 2.37 11.85
CA PRO A 330 8.22 2.16 12.87
C PRO A 330 7.71 2.42 14.29
N ARG A 331 8.43 1.90 15.26
CA ARG A 331 8.34 2.26 16.67
C ARG A 331 9.42 3.30 16.96
N ILE A 332 9.08 4.35 17.69
CA ILE A 332 10.03 5.42 18.03
C ILE A 332 10.62 5.22 19.41
N ARG A 333 11.89 5.63 19.54
CA ARG A 333 12.56 5.76 20.83
C ARG A 333 12.26 7.14 21.42
N LEU A 334 11.85 7.16 22.67
CA LEU A 334 11.57 8.39 23.41
C LEU A 334 12.36 8.42 24.70
N GLN A 335 12.73 9.62 25.09
CA GLN A 335 13.32 9.92 26.40
C GLN A 335 12.39 10.81 27.22
N PRO A 336 12.47 10.75 28.55
CA PRO A 336 11.74 11.68 29.38
C PRO A 336 12.02 13.12 28.97
N GLY A 337 10.96 13.93 28.84
CA GLY A 337 11.05 15.30 28.37
C GLY A 337 10.82 15.51 26.87
N ASP A 338 10.87 14.46 26.04
CA ASP A 338 10.58 14.58 24.61
C ASP A 338 9.13 15.07 24.37
N ILE A 339 8.97 16.04 23.47
CA ILE A 339 7.67 16.57 23.04
C ILE A 339 7.25 15.84 21.76
N ILE A 340 6.00 15.37 21.74
CA ILE A 340 5.47 14.54 20.64
C ILE A 340 4.13 15.12 20.16
N LYS A 341 4.02 15.40 18.87
CA LYS A 341 2.77 15.74 18.19
C LYS A 341 2.03 14.47 17.80
N VAL A 342 0.99 14.09 18.54
CA VAL A 342 0.22 12.87 18.36
C VAL A 342 -0.93 13.10 17.40
N THR A 343 -1.04 12.25 16.39
CA THR A 343 -2.03 12.35 15.32
C THR A 343 -2.98 11.16 15.21
N ARG A 344 -2.64 10.01 15.84
CA ARG A 344 -3.51 8.83 15.89
C ARG A 344 -3.48 8.22 17.29
N PHE A 345 -4.65 7.75 17.73
CA PHE A 345 -4.90 7.27 19.07
C PHE A 345 -5.42 5.83 19.01
N ARG A 346 -4.81 4.91 19.78
CA ARG A 346 -5.33 3.58 20.07
C ARG A 346 -5.40 3.39 21.58
N LYS A 347 -6.08 2.34 22.05
CA LYS A 347 -6.27 2.08 23.48
C LYS A 347 -4.94 2.12 24.26
N HIS A 348 -3.91 1.43 23.77
CA HIS A 348 -2.61 1.30 24.44
C HIS A 348 -1.45 1.96 23.70
N TRP A 349 -1.68 2.52 22.48
CA TRP A 349 -0.65 3.06 21.63
C TRP A 349 -1.03 4.41 21.04
N LEU A 350 -0.02 5.28 20.91
CA LEU A 350 -0.14 6.58 20.26
C LEU A 350 0.80 6.60 19.05
N PHE A 351 0.38 7.28 17.98
CA PHE A 351 1.21 7.54 16.81
C PHE A 351 1.48 9.03 16.70
N GLY A 352 2.74 9.40 16.75
CA GLY A 352 3.13 10.79 16.73
C GLY A 352 4.49 11.03 16.09
N GLU A 353 4.85 12.30 16.03
CA GLU A 353 6.13 12.79 15.56
C GLU A 353 6.82 13.53 16.71
N ARG A 354 8.01 13.08 17.09
CA ARG A 354 8.83 13.71 18.12
C ARG A 354 9.44 14.99 17.55
N GLU A 355 9.37 16.06 18.30
CA GLU A 355 10.09 17.29 17.97
C GLU A 355 11.60 17.08 18.13
N LEU A 356 12.35 17.57 17.14
CA LEU A 356 13.81 17.50 17.18
C LEU A 356 14.35 18.54 18.16
N THR A 357 15.27 18.13 19.00
CA THR A 357 15.97 19.07 19.90
C THR A 357 16.87 20.02 19.08
N LYS A 358 17.16 21.19 19.63
CA LYS A 358 18.07 22.18 18.99
C LYS A 358 19.43 21.55 18.66
N GLN A 359 19.91 20.60 19.42
CA GLN A 359 21.18 19.88 19.20
C GLN A 359 21.09 18.89 18.03
N GLU A 360 19.96 18.19 17.88
CA GLU A 360 19.70 17.30 16.74
C GLU A 360 19.55 18.08 15.42
N LEU A 361 18.97 19.27 15.46
CA LEU A 361 18.85 20.19 14.32
C LEU A 361 20.22 20.72 13.86
N ARG A 362 21.20 20.86 14.76
CA ARG A 362 22.58 21.28 14.45
C ARG A 362 23.45 20.16 13.86
N GLY A 363 22.91 18.97 13.65
CA GLY A 363 23.59 17.87 12.95
C GLY A 363 24.62 17.10 13.79
N ASP A 364 24.54 17.19 15.12
CA ASP A 364 25.46 16.49 16.01
C ASP A 364 25.29 14.97 15.89
N LYS A 365 26.29 14.28 15.33
CA LYS A 365 26.30 12.84 15.02
C LYS A 365 25.96 11.95 16.22
N LYS A 366 26.22 12.42 17.45
CA LYS A 366 25.95 11.71 18.69
C LYS A 366 24.42 11.61 18.95
N HIS A 367 23.63 12.57 18.49
CA HIS A 367 22.17 12.64 18.65
C HIS A 367 21.38 12.05 17.48
N GLN A 368 21.98 11.91 16.30
CA GLN A 368 21.36 11.25 15.13
C GLN A 368 21.07 9.75 15.34
N ARG A 369 21.64 9.09 16.35
CA ARG A 369 21.45 7.67 16.67
C ARG A 369 20.09 7.32 17.27
N ARG A 370 19.19 8.29 17.51
CA ARG A 370 17.85 8.02 18.09
C ARG A 370 16.86 7.33 17.14
N GLY A 371 17.20 7.13 15.87
CA GLY A 371 16.36 6.43 14.90
C GLY A 371 15.22 7.28 14.35
N HIS A 372 14.08 6.66 14.10
CA HIS A 372 12.92 7.33 13.50
C HIS A 372 12.36 8.41 14.43
N THR A 373 12.03 9.57 13.87
CA THR A 373 11.38 10.69 14.59
C THR A 373 9.86 10.52 14.67
N ARG A 374 9.28 9.68 13.81
CA ARG A 374 7.84 9.46 13.70
C ARG A 374 7.49 7.97 13.76
N GLY A 375 6.51 7.61 14.58
CA GLY A 375 6.08 6.23 14.71
C GLY A 375 5.17 5.99 15.92
N TRP A 376 4.93 4.71 16.21
CA TRP A 376 4.13 4.27 17.35
C TRP A 376 4.95 4.21 18.63
N PHE A 377 4.30 4.55 19.74
CA PHE A 377 4.85 4.39 21.09
C PHE A 377 3.72 4.08 22.10
N PRO A 378 4.02 3.45 23.24
CA PRO A 378 3.03 3.14 24.28
C PRO A 378 2.39 4.40 24.86
N ARG A 379 1.05 4.41 24.97
CA ARG A 379 0.29 5.55 25.48
C ARG A 379 0.67 5.92 26.91
N GLN A 380 0.92 4.91 27.75
CA GLN A 380 1.28 5.10 29.15
C GLN A 380 2.65 5.76 29.37
N SER A 381 3.46 5.96 28.31
CA SER A 381 4.77 6.59 28.42
C SER A 381 4.72 8.11 28.28
N ALA A 382 3.57 8.70 27.98
CA ALA A 382 3.46 10.14 27.74
C ALA A 382 2.13 10.69 28.25
N VAL A 383 2.18 11.93 28.73
CA VAL A 383 1.03 12.69 29.25
C VAL A 383 0.69 13.81 28.27
N GLU A 384 -0.59 14.06 28.05
CA GLU A 384 -1.10 15.15 27.22
C GLU A 384 -0.79 16.50 27.87
N LEU A 385 -0.20 17.40 27.10
CA LEU A 385 -0.03 18.79 27.49
C LEU A 385 -1.30 19.56 27.09
N ILE A 386 -2.10 19.96 28.05
CA ILE A 386 -3.22 20.85 27.82
C ILE A 386 -2.66 22.27 27.89
N GLU A 387 -2.64 22.99 26.79
CA GLU A 387 -2.39 24.43 26.79
C GLU A 387 -3.60 25.09 27.47
N VAL A 388 -3.42 25.54 28.68
CA VAL A 388 -4.35 26.43 29.33
C VAL A 388 -4.18 27.78 28.63
N HIS A 389 -5.11 28.14 27.75
CA HIS A 389 -5.21 29.52 27.31
C HIS A 389 -5.59 30.33 28.55
N GLU A 390 -4.65 31.00 29.15
CA GLU A 390 -4.93 32.11 30.04
C GLU A 390 -5.69 33.12 29.19
N CYS A 391 -6.98 33.26 29.50
CA CYS A 391 -7.75 34.40 29.00
C CYS A 391 -7.02 35.64 29.54
N GLY A 392 -6.32 36.34 28.67
CA GLY A 392 -5.69 37.62 28.95
C GLY A 392 -6.79 38.57 29.40
N GLY A 393 -6.94 38.72 30.71
CA GLY A 393 -7.70 39.80 31.29
C GLY A 393 -6.92 41.09 31.00
N ASP A 394 -7.52 41.93 30.22
CA ASP A 394 -7.08 43.31 30.00
C ASP A 394 -7.01 44.03 31.38
N PRO A 395 -5.85 44.53 31.82
CA PRO A 395 -5.77 45.29 33.07
C PRO A 395 -6.20 46.73 32.80
N GLY A 396 -7.50 46.98 32.77
CA GLY A 396 -7.98 48.34 32.55
C GLY A 396 -9.51 48.49 32.46
N SER A 397 -10.24 48.14 33.51
CA SER A 397 -11.49 48.87 33.84
C SER A 397 -11.90 48.58 35.28
N ASP A 398 -11.52 49.51 36.14
CA ASP A 398 -12.15 49.69 37.44
C ASP A 398 -13.62 50.03 37.25
N ASN A 399 -14.53 49.12 37.60
CA ASN A 399 -15.86 49.48 38.06
C ASN A 399 -16.36 48.36 39.02
N LEU A 400 -16.37 48.75 40.29
CA LEU A 400 -16.95 48.03 41.40
C LEU A 400 -18.46 47.87 41.21
N THR A 401 -18.93 46.61 41.24
CA THR A 401 -20.25 46.28 41.76
C THR A 401 -20.16 44.98 42.55
N GLU A 402 -20.59 45.10 43.81
CA GLU A 402 -20.65 44.04 44.82
C GLU A 402 -21.59 42.90 44.44
N ASN A 403 -21.23 41.72 44.97
CA ASN A 403 -22.00 40.49 45.12
C ASN A 403 -21.78 39.40 44.08
N GLY A 404 -20.93 38.45 44.47
CA GLY A 404 -20.78 37.17 43.78
C GLY A 404 -19.69 36.30 44.42
N THR A 405 -20.03 35.62 45.49
CA THR A 405 -19.22 34.63 46.20
C THR A 405 -18.53 33.64 45.30
N CYS A 406 -17.19 33.65 45.22
CA CYS A 406 -16.38 32.57 44.68
C CYS A 406 -16.25 31.44 45.71
N ASN A 407 -17.02 30.40 45.58
CA ASN A 407 -16.83 29.14 46.29
C ASN A 407 -15.68 28.37 45.68
N GLY A 408 -14.60 28.22 46.43
CA GLY A 408 -13.52 27.29 46.13
C GLY A 408 -14.03 25.84 46.23
N GLY A 409 -14.23 25.24 45.08
CA GLY A 409 -14.57 23.84 44.94
C GLY A 409 -13.41 23.05 44.30
N HIS A 410 -12.88 22.11 45.06
CA HIS A 410 -11.97 21.07 44.58
C HIS A 410 -12.46 20.48 43.25
N ALA A 411 -11.74 20.68 42.17
CA ALA A 411 -12.00 20.04 40.91
C ALA A 411 -11.60 18.57 40.99
N GLN A 412 -12.55 17.73 41.35
CA GLN A 412 -12.48 16.28 41.13
C GLN A 412 -12.44 16.02 39.63
N LEU A 413 -11.41 15.28 39.18
CA LEU A 413 -11.30 14.71 37.85
C LEU A 413 -12.52 13.83 37.51
N LYS A 414 -13.50 14.37 36.82
CA LYS A 414 -14.53 13.58 36.17
C LYS A 414 -13.94 12.98 34.88
N GLN A 415 -13.57 11.70 34.94
CA GLN A 415 -13.37 10.84 33.80
C GLN A 415 -14.70 10.70 33.03
N GLN A 416 -14.92 11.52 32.02
CA GLN A 416 -15.98 11.26 31.07
C GLN A 416 -15.47 10.21 30.03
N GLN A 417 -15.81 8.95 30.28
CA GLN A 417 -15.82 7.91 29.28
C GLN A 417 -16.86 8.27 28.22
N ARG A 418 -16.43 8.84 27.11
CA ARG A 418 -17.22 8.83 25.86
C ARG A 418 -16.94 7.53 25.14
N ASN A 419 -17.84 6.57 25.29
CA ASN A 419 -17.98 5.41 24.43
C ASN A 419 -18.39 5.88 23.01
N GLY A 420 -17.44 6.03 22.13
CA GLY A 420 -17.64 6.22 20.70
C GLY A 420 -17.36 4.89 20.01
N HIS A 421 -18.39 4.25 19.48
CA HIS A 421 -18.28 3.10 18.59
C HIS A 421 -17.44 3.46 17.36
N ALA A 422 -16.16 3.10 17.38
CA ALA A 422 -15.35 3.07 16.18
C ALA A 422 -15.59 1.72 15.48
N LYS A 423 -16.46 1.72 14.45
CA LYS A 423 -16.56 0.61 13.50
C LYS A 423 -15.21 0.39 12.82
N LYS A 424 -14.78 -0.87 12.83
CA LYS A 424 -13.64 -1.41 12.08
C LYS A 424 -13.70 -1.00 10.62
N TYR A 425 -12.62 -0.37 10.15
CA TYR A 425 -12.20 -0.46 8.76
C TYR A 425 -10.71 -0.83 8.78
N MET A 426 -10.46 -2.09 8.38
CA MET A 426 -9.16 -2.56 7.95
C MET A 426 -8.86 -2.04 6.56
#